data_fed095a072bd53714abd564848c6bfe2
#
_entry.id   fed095a072bd53714abd564848c6bfe2
#
_cell.length_a   1.000
_cell.length_b   1.000
_cell.length_c   1.000
_cell.angle_alpha   90.00
_cell.angle_beta   90.00
_cell.angle_gamma   90.00
#
_symmetry.space_group_name_H-M   'P 1'
#
loop_
_entity.id
_entity.type
_entity.pdbx_description
1 polymer ?
#
loop_
_entity_poly.entity_id
_entity_poly.type
_entity_poly.pdbx_seq_one_letter_code
_entity_poly.pdbx_strand_id
1 'polypeptide(L)'
;MAEELFPSHGGLTRARQLEKFRSALELKANPKDGRAVFNRACAHCHLSVKGLPMNGPDLRSITERSKEGLFTSILNPNESVDPSYFGYSVTLKDGKMLFGRVLAEKENNLTLRLLDGSDRQILRKKIKV
;
A
#
# COMPACT_ATOMS: atom_id res chain seq x y z
N MET A 1 -17.72 2.44 -10.35
CA MET A 1 -16.77 3.37 -11.04
C MET A 1 -15.30 3.06 -10.78
N ALA A 2 -14.88 2.47 -9.66
CA ALA A 2 -13.47 2.05 -9.49
C ALA A 2 -13.08 0.82 -10.34
N GLU A 3 -14.02 -0.04 -10.68
CA GLU A 3 -13.79 -1.23 -11.53
C GLU A 3 -13.47 -0.91 -12.99
N GLU A 4 -13.97 0.20 -13.53
CA GLU A 4 -13.68 0.63 -14.91
C GLU A 4 -12.28 1.22 -15.10
N LEU A 5 -11.67 1.75 -14.03
CA LEU A 5 -10.33 2.35 -14.07
C LEU A 5 -9.20 1.31 -14.00
N PHE A 6 -9.51 0.12 -13.53
CA PHE A 6 -8.58 -1.00 -13.45
C PHE A 6 -9.22 -2.26 -14.07
N PRO A 7 -9.31 -2.33 -15.41
CA PRO A 7 -9.81 -3.54 -16.05
C PRO A 7 -9.00 -4.72 -15.52
N SER A 8 -9.70 -5.75 -15.07
CA SER A 8 -9.09 -7.00 -14.63
C SER A 8 -8.30 -7.58 -15.82
N HIS A 9 -7.01 -7.28 -15.89
CA HIS A 9 -6.11 -7.83 -16.88
C HIS A 9 -6.02 -9.34 -16.66
N GLY A 10 -7.01 -10.12 -17.09
CA GLY A 10 -6.99 -11.59 -17.12
C GLY A 10 -6.51 -12.28 -15.81
N GLY A 11 -6.34 -11.50 -14.74
CA GLY A 11 -5.84 -11.98 -13.46
C GLY A 11 -6.89 -12.83 -12.75
N LEU A 12 -6.41 -13.86 -12.06
CA LEU A 12 -7.24 -14.64 -11.15
C LEU A 12 -7.93 -13.71 -10.16
N THR A 13 -9.21 -13.95 -9.87
CA THR A 13 -9.87 -13.27 -8.74
C THR A 13 -9.08 -13.49 -7.47
N ARG A 14 -9.20 -12.59 -6.48
CA ARG A 14 -8.47 -12.73 -5.20
C ARG A 14 -8.72 -14.09 -4.53
N ALA A 15 -9.95 -14.59 -4.58
CA ALA A 15 -10.28 -15.91 -4.06
C ALA A 15 -9.48 -17.03 -4.78
N ARG A 16 -9.38 -16.97 -6.10
CA ARG A 16 -8.58 -17.94 -6.86
C ARG A 16 -7.08 -17.80 -6.59
N GLN A 17 -6.58 -16.60 -6.31
CA GLN A 17 -5.18 -16.41 -5.91
C GLN A 17 -4.90 -17.05 -4.55
N LEU A 18 -5.76 -16.83 -3.56
CA LEU A 18 -5.65 -17.47 -2.26
C LEU A 18 -5.64 -19.00 -2.39
N GLU A 19 -6.56 -19.55 -3.16
CA GLU A 19 -6.61 -21.00 -3.39
C GLU A 19 -5.36 -21.52 -4.10
N LYS A 20 -4.94 -20.86 -5.17
CA LYS A 20 -3.74 -21.25 -5.94
C LYS A 20 -2.47 -21.32 -5.09
N PHE A 21 -2.31 -20.42 -4.13
CA PHE A 21 -1.10 -20.32 -3.32
C PHE A 21 -1.24 -20.96 -1.92
N ARG A 22 -2.39 -21.58 -1.62
CA ARG A 22 -2.69 -22.15 -0.30
C ARG A 22 -1.64 -23.16 0.18
N SER A 23 -1.08 -23.94 -0.73
CA SER A 23 -0.01 -24.89 -0.41
C SER A 23 1.26 -24.24 0.18
N ALA A 24 1.43 -22.93 0.01
CA ALA A 24 2.56 -22.22 0.63
C ALA A 24 2.52 -22.25 2.16
N LEU A 25 1.33 -22.41 2.76
CA LEU A 25 1.15 -22.53 4.21
C LEU A 25 1.80 -23.79 4.80
N GLU A 26 1.94 -24.84 3.99
CA GLU A 26 2.52 -26.13 4.38
C GLU A 26 4.05 -26.16 4.21
N LEU A 27 4.62 -25.16 3.55
CA LEU A 27 6.06 -25.11 3.31
C LEU A 27 6.84 -24.83 4.59
N LYS A 28 7.99 -25.47 4.72
CA LYS A 28 8.95 -25.17 5.80
C LYS A 28 9.54 -23.78 5.56
N ALA A 29 9.32 -22.89 6.52
CA ALA A 29 9.82 -21.52 6.42
C ALA A 29 11.34 -21.44 6.58
N ASN A 30 11.98 -20.57 5.78
CA ASN A 30 13.35 -20.18 5.93
C ASN A 30 13.43 -18.67 6.22
N PRO A 31 13.66 -18.23 7.45
CA PRO A 31 13.69 -16.81 7.81
C PRO A 31 14.75 -16.00 7.08
N LYS A 32 15.89 -16.61 6.72
CA LYS A 32 16.97 -15.95 5.98
C LYS A 32 16.53 -15.59 4.57
N ASP A 33 15.94 -16.53 3.87
CA ASP A 33 15.41 -16.31 2.52
C ASP A 33 14.21 -15.35 2.56
N GLY A 34 13.33 -15.51 3.55
CA GLY A 34 12.20 -14.61 3.80
C GLY A 34 12.65 -13.16 4.01
N ARG A 35 13.72 -12.93 4.76
CA ARG A 35 14.31 -11.60 4.94
C ARG A 35 14.80 -11.02 3.62
N ALA A 36 15.43 -11.81 2.76
CA ALA A 36 15.90 -11.35 1.46
C ALA A 36 14.72 -10.93 0.55
N VAL A 37 13.63 -11.72 0.56
CA VAL A 37 12.39 -11.39 -0.16
C VAL A 37 11.75 -10.13 0.41
N PHE A 38 11.62 -10.03 1.73
CA PHE A 38 11.06 -8.85 2.39
C PHE A 38 11.82 -7.58 2.02
N ASN A 39 13.15 -7.60 2.10
CA ASN A 39 13.99 -6.45 1.77
C ASN A 39 13.81 -5.99 0.33
N ARG A 40 13.60 -6.91 -0.60
CA ARG A 40 13.41 -6.60 -2.03
C ARG A 40 12.00 -6.13 -2.35
N ALA A 41 10.97 -6.72 -1.76
CA ALA A 41 9.58 -6.54 -2.18
C ALA A 41 8.74 -5.68 -1.23
N CYS A 42 9.08 -5.59 0.05
CA CYS A 42 8.21 -5.03 1.08
C CYS A 42 8.85 -3.86 1.84
N ALA A 43 10.17 -3.91 2.07
CA ALA A 43 10.86 -2.98 2.94
C ALA A 43 10.76 -1.52 2.49
N HIS A 44 10.64 -1.27 1.19
CA HIS A 44 10.50 0.10 0.64
C HIS A 44 9.32 0.86 1.27
N CYS A 45 8.21 0.18 1.53
CA CYS A 45 7.02 0.79 2.12
C CYS A 45 6.90 0.52 3.62
N HIS A 46 7.40 -0.63 4.10
CA HIS A 46 7.17 -1.11 5.46
C HIS A 46 8.37 -0.98 6.40
N LEU A 47 9.46 -0.38 5.96
CA LEU A 47 10.63 -0.12 6.79
C LEU A 47 11.04 1.34 6.68
N SER A 48 11.24 1.99 7.83
CA SER A 48 11.81 3.34 7.84
C SER A 48 13.28 3.26 7.43
N VAL A 49 13.63 3.91 6.33
CA VAL A 49 14.99 3.97 5.80
C VAL A 49 15.50 5.40 5.93
N LYS A 50 16.64 5.59 6.57
CA LYS A 50 17.32 6.89 6.69
C LYS A 50 16.44 8.02 7.29
N GLY A 51 15.55 7.68 8.22
CA GLY A 51 14.69 8.67 8.87
C GLY A 51 13.50 9.15 8.02
N LEU A 52 13.32 8.62 6.82
CA LEU A 52 12.11 8.89 6.02
C LEU A 52 10.92 8.15 6.63
N PRO A 53 9.76 8.80 6.67
CA PRO A 53 8.54 8.18 7.17
C PRO A 53 8.09 7.02 6.26
N MET A 54 7.57 5.95 6.86
CA MET A 54 7.02 4.80 6.12
C MET A 54 5.76 5.17 5.35
N ASN A 55 5.60 4.62 4.16
CA ASN A 55 4.37 4.74 3.37
C ASN A 55 3.32 3.69 3.76
N GLY A 56 3.76 2.50 4.15
CA GLY A 56 2.90 1.43 4.67
C GLY A 56 2.89 1.39 6.20
N PRO A 57 2.01 0.57 6.80
CA PRO A 57 2.00 0.34 8.24
C PRO A 57 3.30 -0.29 8.73
N ASP A 58 3.66 0.03 9.98
CA ASP A 58 4.78 -0.59 10.65
C ASP A 58 4.45 -2.05 10.98
N LEU A 59 5.09 -2.98 10.30
CA LEU A 59 4.84 -4.41 10.49
C LEU A 59 5.31 -4.94 11.87
N ARG A 60 6.03 -4.14 12.65
CA ARG A 60 6.37 -4.50 14.04
C ARG A 60 5.17 -4.37 14.97
N SER A 61 4.20 -3.51 14.61
CA SER A 61 3.00 -3.25 15.39
C SER A 61 1.81 -4.15 15.04
N ILE A 62 1.91 -5.01 14.03
CA ILE A 62 0.83 -5.91 13.65
C ILE A 62 0.56 -6.93 14.77
N THR A 63 -0.72 -7.13 15.07
CA THR A 63 -1.18 -8.10 16.08
C THR A 63 -1.43 -9.48 15.48
N GLU A 64 -1.97 -9.54 14.26
CA GLU A 64 -2.16 -10.80 13.56
C GLU A 64 -0.81 -11.34 13.05
N ARG A 65 -0.44 -12.50 13.56
CA ARG A 65 0.85 -13.15 13.22
C ARG A 65 0.69 -14.62 12.85
N SER A 66 -0.53 -15.09 12.69
CA SER A 66 -0.76 -16.44 12.17
C SER A 66 -0.30 -16.54 10.72
N LYS A 67 0.07 -17.75 10.29
CA LYS A 67 0.44 -17.97 8.89
C LYS A 67 -0.70 -17.62 7.95
N GLU A 68 -1.91 -17.99 8.31
CA GLU A 68 -3.15 -17.77 7.54
C GLU A 68 -3.48 -16.27 7.43
N GLY A 69 -3.39 -15.54 8.54
CA GLY A 69 -3.64 -14.10 8.56
C GLY A 69 -2.62 -13.34 7.73
N LEU A 70 -1.33 -13.65 7.87
CA LEU A 70 -0.27 -13.05 7.06
C LEU A 70 -0.40 -13.40 5.58
N PHE A 71 -0.73 -14.65 5.26
CA PHE A 71 -0.98 -15.12 3.90
C PHE A 71 -2.13 -14.34 3.24
N THR A 72 -3.25 -14.18 3.95
CA THR A 72 -4.40 -13.40 3.46
C THR A 72 -4.02 -11.94 3.27
N SER A 73 -3.35 -11.33 4.25
CA SER A 73 -2.95 -9.91 4.19
C SER A 73 -1.99 -9.61 3.02
N ILE A 74 -1.14 -10.58 2.63
CA ILE A 74 -0.22 -10.43 1.50
C ILE A 74 -0.95 -10.60 0.17
N LEU A 75 -1.82 -11.61 0.04
CA LEU A 75 -2.47 -11.95 -1.24
C LEU A 75 -3.77 -11.18 -1.49
N ASN A 76 -4.44 -10.72 -0.43
CA ASN A 76 -5.65 -9.90 -0.50
C ASN A 76 -5.53 -8.64 0.38
N PRO A 77 -4.56 -7.76 0.12
CA PRO A 77 -4.25 -6.63 0.99
C PRO A 77 -5.43 -5.66 1.17
N ASN A 78 -6.36 -5.62 0.23
CA ASN A 78 -7.51 -4.69 0.28
C ASN A 78 -8.67 -5.19 1.15
N GLU A 79 -8.62 -6.41 1.68
CA GLU A 79 -9.69 -6.96 2.51
C GLU A 79 -9.82 -6.21 3.84
N SER A 80 -8.70 -5.77 4.40
CA SER A 80 -8.68 -5.09 5.69
C SER A 80 -7.56 -4.04 5.74
N VAL A 81 -7.77 -2.92 5.04
CA VAL A 81 -6.83 -1.79 5.03
C VAL A 81 -7.37 -0.69 5.92
N ASP A 82 -6.56 -0.21 6.86
CA ASP A 82 -6.85 1.00 7.61
C ASP A 82 -6.96 2.19 6.62
N PRO A 83 -8.08 2.94 6.65
CA PRO A 83 -8.30 4.08 5.74
C PRO A 83 -7.18 5.10 5.71
N SER A 84 -6.41 5.24 6.79
CA SER A 84 -5.25 6.13 6.86
C SER A 84 -4.12 5.75 5.89
N TYR A 85 -4.15 4.52 5.34
CA TYR A 85 -3.18 4.03 4.34
C TYR A 85 -3.73 4.01 2.91
N PHE A 86 -4.93 4.51 2.67
CA PHE A 86 -5.43 4.62 1.29
C PHE A 86 -4.58 5.57 0.46
N GLY A 87 -4.25 5.11 -0.75
CA GLY A 87 -3.60 5.93 -1.76
C GLY A 87 -4.62 6.72 -2.57
N TYR A 88 -4.29 7.98 -2.84
CA TYR A 88 -5.12 8.90 -3.62
C TYR A 88 -4.35 9.43 -4.82
N SER A 89 -5.05 9.56 -5.94
CA SER A 89 -4.57 10.32 -7.11
C SER A 89 -5.11 11.73 -7.04
N VAL A 90 -4.23 12.71 -7.09
CA VAL A 90 -4.59 14.14 -7.09
C VAL A 90 -4.14 14.75 -8.40
N THR A 91 -5.09 15.17 -9.24
CA THR A 91 -4.81 15.88 -10.49
C THR A 91 -4.77 17.38 -10.23
N LEU A 92 -3.70 18.03 -10.64
CA LEU A 92 -3.54 19.47 -10.53
C LEU A 92 -4.10 20.18 -11.79
N LYS A 93 -4.43 21.45 -11.69
CA LYS A 93 -4.92 22.28 -12.82
C LYS A 93 -3.91 22.41 -13.95
N ASP A 94 -2.61 22.25 -13.67
CA ASP A 94 -1.54 22.22 -14.67
C ASP A 94 -1.41 20.86 -15.38
N GLY A 95 -2.30 19.91 -15.08
CA GLY A 95 -2.32 18.57 -15.66
C GLY A 95 -1.40 17.57 -14.95
N LYS A 96 -0.59 17.96 -14.00
CA LYS A 96 0.23 17.03 -13.22
C LYS A 96 -0.64 16.16 -12.34
N MET A 97 -0.29 14.89 -12.26
CA MET A 97 -0.90 13.93 -11.36
C MET A 97 0.09 13.55 -10.25
N LEU A 98 -0.38 13.64 -9.02
CA LEU A 98 0.35 13.23 -7.83
C LEU A 98 -0.35 12.02 -7.25
N PHE A 99 0.42 11.04 -6.82
CA PHE A 99 -0.10 9.87 -6.13
C PHE A 99 0.52 9.78 -4.74
N GLY A 100 -0.32 9.56 -3.73
CA GLY A 100 0.17 9.49 -2.36
C GLY A 100 -0.93 9.26 -1.35
N ARG A 101 -0.54 9.19 -0.08
CA ARG A 101 -1.44 9.05 1.06
C ARG A 101 -1.78 10.43 1.62
N VAL A 102 -3.04 10.67 1.95
CA VAL A 102 -3.45 11.90 2.63
C VAL A 102 -2.99 11.85 4.09
N LEU A 103 -2.16 12.80 4.49
CA LEU A 103 -1.73 12.97 5.88
C LEU A 103 -2.60 13.98 6.63
N ALA A 104 -3.00 15.03 5.95
CA ALA A 104 -3.85 16.08 6.51
C ALA A 104 -4.65 16.75 5.40
N GLU A 105 -5.88 17.07 5.73
CA GLU A 105 -6.79 17.82 4.89
C GLU A 105 -7.32 19.02 5.69
N LYS A 106 -7.09 20.21 5.16
CA LYS A 106 -7.55 21.48 5.72
C LYS A 106 -8.35 22.23 4.67
N GLU A 107 -9.07 23.27 5.11
CA GLU A 107 -9.92 24.08 4.22
C GLU A 107 -9.18 24.52 2.95
N ASN A 108 -7.95 25.00 3.07
CA ASN A 108 -7.20 25.62 1.98
C ASN A 108 -6.06 24.75 1.43
N ASN A 109 -5.73 23.63 2.05
CA ASN A 109 -4.62 22.79 1.62
C ASN A 109 -4.83 21.30 1.94
N LEU A 110 -4.15 20.47 1.15
CA LEU A 110 -4.03 19.04 1.29
C LEU A 110 -2.55 18.70 1.46
N THR A 111 -2.21 17.87 2.44
CA THR A 111 -0.85 17.33 2.58
C THR A 111 -0.85 15.86 2.17
N LEU A 112 -0.09 15.54 1.13
CA LEU A 112 0.14 14.19 0.65
C LEU A 112 1.53 13.71 1.05
N ARG A 113 1.63 12.46 1.49
CA ARG A 113 2.88 11.70 1.49
C ARG A 113 3.02 10.98 0.17
N LEU A 114 4.03 11.36 -0.60
CA LEU A 114 4.30 10.75 -1.90
C LEU A 114 4.97 9.38 -1.74
N LEU A 115 5.05 8.61 -2.84
CA LEU A 115 5.64 7.27 -2.82
C LEU A 115 7.13 7.25 -2.43
N ASP A 116 7.84 8.34 -2.65
CA ASP A 116 9.24 8.51 -2.25
C ASP A 116 9.43 8.82 -0.75
N GLY A 117 8.32 8.89 0.01
CA GLY A 117 8.30 9.22 1.43
C GLY A 117 8.32 10.72 1.73
N SER A 118 8.39 11.58 0.73
CA SER A 118 8.34 13.04 0.92
C SER A 118 6.90 13.53 1.18
N ASP A 119 6.78 14.58 2.00
CA ASP A 119 5.50 15.22 2.25
C ASP A 119 5.33 16.44 1.35
N ARG A 120 4.19 16.54 0.68
CA ARG A 120 3.89 17.65 -0.22
C ARG A 120 2.59 18.33 0.16
N GLN A 121 2.69 19.63 0.47
CA GLN A 121 1.52 20.47 0.69
C GLN A 121 1.02 21.02 -0.64
N ILE A 122 -0.27 20.89 -0.90
CA ILE A 122 -0.94 21.30 -2.13
C ILE A 122 -2.08 22.25 -1.77
N LEU A 123 -2.07 23.43 -2.35
CA LEU A 123 -3.20 24.36 -2.19
C LEU A 123 -4.43 23.80 -2.93
N ARG A 124 -5.59 23.76 -2.27
CA ARG A 124 -6.84 23.27 -2.88
C ARG A 124 -7.19 23.96 -4.19
N LYS A 125 -6.96 25.26 -4.29
CA LYS A 125 -7.19 26.02 -5.53
C LYS A 125 -6.40 25.51 -6.75
N LYS A 126 -5.33 24.72 -6.54
CA LYS A 126 -4.53 24.09 -7.60
C LYS A 126 -5.02 22.71 -7.99
N ILE A 127 -5.90 22.12 -7.22
CA ILE A 127 -6.46 20.79 -7.49
C ILE A 127 -7.56 20.92 -8.54
N LYS A 128 -7.54 20.03 -9.52
CA LYS A 128 -8.61 19.90 -10.50
C LYS A 128 -9.76 19.12 -9.85
N VAL A 129 -10.93 19.71 -9.78
CA VAL A 129 -12.16 19.09 -9.28
C VAL A 129 -12.87 18.40 -10.43
#